data_d1908fdf097f5b0333af9737b1b68723
#
_entry.id   d1908fdf097f5b0333af9737b1b68723
#
_cell.length_a   1.000
_cell.length_b   1.000
_cell.length_c   1.000
_cell.angle_alpha   90.00
_cell.angle_beta   90.00
_cell.angle_gamma   90.00
#
_symmetry.space_group_name_H-M   'P 1'
#
loop_
_entity.id
_entity.type
_entity.pdbx_description
1 polymer ?
#
loop_
_entity_poly.entity_id
_entity_poly.type
_entity_poly.pdbx_seq_one_letter_code
_entity_poly.pdbx_strand_id
1 'polypeptide(L)'
;NSAGQERECPVLMREIGMNAVRLRVWVNPEKKFCQFSDIADVTAKALAAKQAGLNVMIDFHFSDWWADPSRQETPAEWEGLSLEELKVKVAEHVRATLSSVTAQGVSVAWIQIGNETRNGMMHPTGQLWNDQGDLPGGWTKFVQLYMAGYDAAKEICPEAYVMPHLNHA
;
A
#
# COMPACT_ATOMS: atom_id res chain seq x y z
N ASN A 1 -15.23 24.77 2.36
CA ASN A 1 -16.52 24.48 2.97
C ASN A 1 -17.66 25.11 2.16
N SER A 2 -18.91 24.94 2.59
CA SER A 2 -20.09 25.51 1.92
C SER A 2 -20.09 27.05 1.81
N ALA A 3 -19.29 27.72 2.64
CA ALA A 3 -19.10 29.18 2.60
C ALA A 3 -17.94 29.62 1.67
N GLY A 4 -17.40 28.71 0.85
CA GLY A 4 -16.28 29.02 -0.05
C GLY A 4 -14.92 29.19 0.64
N GLN A 5 -14.80 28.87 1.94
CA GLN A 5 -13.54 28.96 2.66
C GLN A 5 -12.71 27.70 2.40
N GLU A 6 -11.45 27.87 2.05
CA GLU A 6 -10.49 26.78 1.95
C GLU A 6 -10.27 26.13 3.33
N ARG A 7 -10.22 24.81 3.34
CA ARG A 7 -10.04 24.00 4.55
C ARG A 7 -9.22 22.76 4.23
N GLU A 8 -8.39 22.35 5.16
CA GLU A 8 -7.64 21.12 5.06
C GLU A 8 -8.59 19.91 4.94
N CYS A 9 -8.35 19.04 3.94
CA CYS A 9 -9.20 17.90 3.64
C CYS A 9 -9.39 16.96 4.85
N PRO A 10 -8.35 16.56 5.61
CA PRO A 10 -8.52 15.70 6.78
C PRO A 10 -9.40 16.32 7.87
N VAL A 11 -9.33 17.63 8.04
CA VAL A 11 -10.18 18.37 9.01
C VAL A 11 -11.64 18.29 8.60
N LEU A 12 -11.94 18.51 7.30
CA LEU A 12 -13.30 18.38 6.77
C LEU A 12 -13.82 16.94 6.92
N MET A 13 -12.98 15.95 6.63
CA MET A 13 -13.34 14.53 6.82
C MET A 13 -13.72 14.24 8.28
N ARG A 14 -12.95 14.74 9.22
CA ARG A 14 -13.23 14.58 10.64
C ARG A 14 -14.55 15.25 11.06
N GLU A 15 -14.82 16.47 10.57
CA GLU A 15 -16.05 17.22 10.88
C GLU A 15 -17.33 16.53 10.38
N ILE A 16 -17.27 15.82 9.24
CA ILE A 16 -18.41 15.05 8.72
C ILE A 16 -18.53 13.66 9.34
N GLY A 17 -17.75 13.35 10.38
CA GLY A 17 -17.87 12.12 11.16
C GLY A 17 -16.94 10.98 10.77
N MET A 18 -16.04 11.18 9.80
CA MET A 18 -15.01 10.16 9.50
C MET A 18 -14.04 10.03 10.68
N ASN A 19 -13.59 8.81 10.95
CA ASN A 19 -12.68 8.50 12.05
C ASN A 19 -11.38 7.83 11.58
N ALA A 20 -11.27 7.49 10.30
CA ALA A 20 -10.09 6.89 9.71
C ALA A 20 -9.90 7.33 8.26
N VAL A 21 -8.66 7.21 7.77
CA VAL A 21 -8.28 7.43 6.39
C VAL A 21 -7.41 6.28 5.90
N ARG A 22 -7.63 5.86 4.64
CA ARG A 22 -6.80 4.89 3.93
C ARG A 22 -5.92 5.65 2.94
N LEU A 23 -4.62 5.52 3.11
CA LEU A 23 -3.59 6.18 2.29
C LEU A 23 -2.85 5.12 1.48
N ARG A 24 -3.04 5.15 0.15
CA ARG A 24 -2.29 4.28 -0.74
C ARG A 24 -0.86 4.77 -0.90
N VAL A 25 0.07 3.85 -1.06
CA VAL A 25 1.46 4.13 -1.41
C VAL A 25 1.86 3.34 -2.64
N TRP A 26 2.52 4.01 -3.58
CA TRP A 26 3.14 3.44 -4.78
C TRP A 26 4.66 3.42 -4.61
N VAL A 27 5.34 2.64 -5.45
CA VAL A 27 6.80 2.51 -5.35
C VAL A 27 7.50 3.73 -5.96
N ASN A 28 7.27 4.02 -7.23
CA ASN A 28 7.90 5.15 -7.92
C ASN A 28 6.93 5.84 -8.91
N PRO A 29 5.90 6.54 -8.41
CA PRO A 29 4.90 7.17 -9.26
C PRO A 29 5.45 8.38 -10.02
N GLU A 30 4.96 8.62 -11.22
CA GLU A 30 5.36 9.74 -12.09
C GLU A 30 4.99 11.15 -11.58
N LYS A 31 4.33 11.32 -10.50
CA LYS A 31 3.86 12.62 -9.94
C LYS A 31 3.16 13.55 -10.95
N LYS A 32 2.32 12.96 -11.80
CA LYS A 32 1.41 13.68 -12.70
C LYS A 32 -0.03 13.47 -12.26
N PHE A 33 -0.89 14.46 -12.46
CA PHE A 33 -2.32 14.40 -12.12
C PHE A 33 -2.55 13.98 -10.64
N CYS A 34 -3.11 12.80 -10.39
CA CYS A 34 -3.39 12.27 -9.06
C CYS A 34 -2.29 11.34 -8.51
N GLN A 35 -1.09 11.33 -9.09
CA GLN A 35 -0.01 10.38 -8.78
C GLN A 35 0.89 10.81 -7.60
N PHE A 36 0.37 11.57 -6.69
CA PHE A 36 1.07 11.98 -5.46
C PHE A 36 0.82 10.95 -4.35
N SER A 37 1.57 9.86 -4.36
CA SER A 37 1.45 8.76 -3.40
C SER A 37 2.76 8.00 -3.23
N ASP A 38 3.90 8.67 -3.36
CA ASP A 38 5.18 8.12 -2.92
C ASP A 38 5.31 8.18 -1.39
N ILE A 39 6.43 7.71 -0.84
CA ILE A 39 6.68 7.68 0.61
C ILE A 39 6.56 9.07 1.23
N ALA A 40 7.10 10.11 0.59
CA ALA A 40 7.07 11.47 1.11
C ALA A 40 5.64 12.03 1.15
N ASP A 41 4.88 11.84 0.05
CA ASP A 41 3.48 12.26 -0.03
C ASP A 41 2.60 11.56 1.01
N VAL A 42 2.78 10.25 1.18
CA VAL A 42 2.01 9.44 2.14
C VAL A 42 2.36 9.84 3.57
N THR A 43 3.65 10.10 3.86
CA THR A 43 4.10 10.56 5.17
C THR A 43 3.46 11.92 5.54
N ALA A 44 3.44 12.86 4.59
CA ALA A 44 2.80 14.16 4.81
C ALA A 44 1.28 14.04 5.05
N LYS A 45 0.60 13.20 4.25
CA LYS A 45 -0.85 12.93 4.40
C LYS A 45 -1.16 12.23 5.73
N ALA A 46 -0.32 11.29 6.16
CA ALA A 46 -0.48 10.59 7.43
C ALA A 46 -0.33 11.55 8.63
N LEU A 47 0.64 12.47 8.57
CA LEU A 47 0.81 13.50 9.58
C LEU A 47 -0.41 14.42 9.65
N ALA A 48 -0.92 14.89 8.51
CA ALA A 48 -2.12 15.73 8.46
C ALA A 48 -3.37 14.99 9.00
N ALA A 49 -3.52 13.71 8.69
CA ALA A 49 -4.58 12.86 9.22
C ALA A 49 -4.50 12.72 10.75
N LYS A 50 -3.30 12.45 11.29
CA LYS A 50 -3.06 12.42 12.74
C LYS A 50 -3.43 13.74 13.40
N GLN A 51 -3.01 14.88 12.84
CA GLN A 51 -3.32 16.21 13.37
C GLN A 51 -4.83 16.50 13.39
N ALA A 52 -5.58 15.95 12.44
CA ALA A 52 -7.04 16.01 12.40
C ALA A 52 -7.73 14.98 13.31
N GLY A 53 -7.00 14.10 14.00
CA GLY A 53 -7.56 13.08 14.89
C GLY A 53 -8.15 11.88 14.15
N LEU A 54 -7.65 11.58 12.93
CA LEU A 54 -8.04 10.40 12.15
C LEU A 54 -7.06 9.24 12.40
N ASN A 55 -7.57 8.02 12.48
CA ASN A 55 -6.77 6.81 12.42
C ASN A 55 -6.22 6.62 11.00
N VAL A 56 -5.03 6.05 10.90
CA VAL A 56 -4.33 5.88 9.62
C VAL A 56 -4.25 4.41 9.24
N MET A 57 -4.63 4.11 8.00
CA MET A 57 -4.37 2.87 7.30
C MET A 57 -3.41 3.14 6.14
N ILE A 58 -2.34 2.35 6.03
CA ILE A 58 -1.42 2.39 4.89
C ILE A 58 -1.74 1.23 3.95
N ASP A 59 -1.90 1.54 2.67
CA ASP A 59 -2.29 0.62 1.61
C ASP A 59 -1.16 0.52 0.55
N PHE A 60 -0.44 -0.60 0.57
CA PHE A 60 0.67 -0.86 -0.34
C PHE A 60 0.17 -1.44 -1.67
N HIS A 61 0.38 -0.72 -2.78
CA HIS A 61 0.02 -1.20 -4.11
C HIS A 61 1.11 -2.05 -4.78
N PHE A 62 2.38 -1.94 -4.38
CA PHE A 62 3.55 -2.59 -5.02
C PHE A 62 3.58 -2.45 -6.53
N SER A 63 3.28 -1.26 -6.99
CA SER A 63 3.23 -0.82 -8.38
C SER A 63 3.59 0.66 -8.44
N ASP A 64 3.90 1.19 -9.61
CA ASP A 64 4.11 2.64 -9.83
C ASP A 64 2.79 3.38 -10.13
N TRP A 65 1.68 2.63 -10.22
CA TRP A 65 0.33 3.08 -10.53
C TRP A 65 -0.72 2.27 -9.78
N TRP A 66 -1.98 2.49 -10.12
CA TRP A 66 -3.09 1.71 -9.55
C TRP A 66 -2.90 0.22 -9.80
N ALA A 67 -2.85 -0.55 -8.72
CA ALA A 67 -2.98 -1.99 -8.75
C ALA A 67 -4.47 -2.34 -8.54
N ASP A 68 -5.02 -3.13 -9.44
CA ASP A 68 -6.41 -3.58 -9.42
C ASP A 68 -6.50 -5.01 -10.02
N PRO A 69 -7.67 -5.67 -10.06
CA PRO A 69 -7.77 -7.05 -10.53
C PRO A 69 -7.32 -7.28 -11.97
N SER A 70 -7.35 -6.25 -12.81
CA SER A 70 -6.92 -6.31 -14.22
C SER A 70 -5.45 -5.90 -14.41
N ARG A 71 -4.84 -5.29 -13.38
CA ARG A 71 -3.54 -4.66 -13.48
C ARG A 71 -2.73 -4.77 -12.18
N GLN A 72 -1.85 -5.75 -12.12
CA GLN A 72 -0.95 -6.01 -10.99
C GLN A 72 0.51 -5.96 -11.45
N GLU A 73 0.89 -4.85 -12.13
CA GLU A 73 2.21 -4.71 -12.73
C GLU A 73 3.30 -4.61 -11.64
N THR A 74 4.40 -5.32 -11.87
CA THR A 74 5.63 -5.11 -11.10
C THR A 74 6.14 -3.69 -11.32
N PRO A 75 6.60 -2.96 -10.27
CA PRO A 75 7.25 -1.67 -10.45
C PRO A 75 8.38 -1.74 -11.50
N ALA A 76 8.52 -0.71 -12.33
CA ALA A 76 9.49 -0.72 -13.44
C ALA A 76 10.94 -0.98 -12.96
N GLU A 77 11.32 -0.43 -11.80
CA GLU A 77 12.66 -0.66 -11.23
C GLU A 77 12.87 -2.08 -10.69
N TRP A 78 11.79 -2.86 -10.53
CA TRP A 78 11.84 -4.23 -10.00
C TRP A 78 11.59 -5.28 -11.09
N GLU A 79 11.39 -4.86 -12.35
CA GLU A 79 11.22 -5.78 -13.47
C GLU A 79 12.46 -6.66 -13.66
N GLY A 80 12.23 -7.93 -13.97
CA GLY A 80 13.30 -8.91 -14.19
C GLY A 80 13.97 -9.44 -12.92
N LEU A 81 13.62 -8.95 -11.74
CA LEU A 81 14.12 -9.49 -10.49
C LEU A 81 13.56 -10.89 -10.22
N SER A 82 14.37 -11.73 -9.59
CA SER A 82 13.94 -13.03 -9.07
C SER A 82 12.94 -12.88 -7.93
N LEU A 83 12.22 -13.97 -7.60
CA LEU A 83 11.30 -13.97 -6.45
C LEU A 83 12.01 -13.55 -5.15
N GLU A 84 13.23 -14.03 -4.89
CA GLU A 84 13.97 -13.70 -3.67
C GLU A 84 14.35 -12.22 -3.63
N GLU A 85 14.75 -11.64 -4.75
CA GLU A 85 15.04 -10.20 -4.84
C GLU A 85 13.76 -9.36 -4.68
N LEU A 86 12.64 -9.78 -5.27
CA LEU A 86 11.34 -9.11 -5.08
C LEU A 86 10.88 -9.13 -3.62
N LYS A 87 11.07 -10.23 -2.89
CA LYS A 87 10.79 -10.31 -1.45
C LYS A 87 11.60 -9.27 -0.66
N VAL A 88 12.88 -9.11 -1.00
CA VAL A 88 13.72 -8.09 -0.39
C VAL A 88 13.18 -6.69 -0.68
N LYS A 89 12.85 -6.40 -1.95
CA LYS A 89 12.30 -5.11 -2.38
C LYS A 89 10.97 -4.77 -1.70
N VAL A 90 10.06 -5.73 -1.58
CA VAL A 90 8.80 -5.59 -0.84
C VAL A 90 9.08 -5.21 0.61
N ALA A 91 9.95 -5.96 1.29
CA ALA A 91 10.28 -5.71 2.69
C ALA A 91 10.96 -4.33 2.89
N GLU A 92 11.90 -3.95 2.01
CA GLU A 92 12.56 -2.65 2.04
C GLU A 92 11.55 -1.50 1.88
N HIS A 93 10.64 -1.59 0.90
CA HIS A 93 9.64 -0.56 0.65
C HIS A 93 8.65 -0.41 1.81
N VAL A 94 8.20 -1.52 2.40
CA VAL A 94 7.33 -1.51 3.58
C VAL A 94 8.05 -0.88 4.78
N ARG A 95 9.29 -1.29 5.08
CA ARG A 95 10.09 -0.69 6.17
C ARG A 95 10.30 0.80 5.96
N ALA A 96 10.73 1.20 4.77
CA ALA A 96 11.00 2.61 4.46
C ALA A 96 9.74 3.47 4.65
N THR A 97 8.60 3.02 4.14
CA THR A 97 7.34 3.73 4.25
C THR A 97 6.91 3.86 5.72
N LEU A 98 6.83 2.74 6.44
CA LEU A 98 6.35 2.73 7.81
C LEU A 98 7.31 3.47 8.77
N SER A 99 8.62 3.34 8.57
CA SER A 99 9.61 4.10 9.35
C SER A 99 9.45 5.60 9.12
N SER A 100 9.24 6.05 7.87
CA SER A 100 9.00 7.46 7.56
C SER A 100 7.74 8.00 8.25
N VAL A 101 6.64 7.24 8.20
CA VAL A 101 5.36 7.61 8.81
C VAL A 101 5.46 7.63 10.34
N THR A 102 6.03 6.60 10.95
CA THR A 102 6.15 6.50 12.41
C THR A 102 7.14 7.49 13.01
N ALA A 103 8.19 7.88 12.26
CA ALA A 103 9.11 8.95 12.67
C ALA A 103 8.40 10.32 12.87
N GLN A 104 7.23 10.54 12.24
CA GLN A 104 6.37 11.70 12.49
C GLN A 104 5.46 11.51 13.72
N GLY A 105 5.68 10.45 14.49
CA GLY A 105 4.85 10.08 15.64
C GLY A 105 3.44 9.61 15.25
N VAL A 106 3.20 9.23 13.98
CA VAL A 106 1.92 8.68 13.52
C VAL A 106 1.82 7.23 13.96
N SER A 107 0.75 6.87 14.65
CA SER A 107 0.39 5.48 14.93
C SER A 107 -0.41 4.92 13.75
N VAL A 108 0.09 3.86 13.12
CA VAL A 108 -0.59 3.18 12.02
C VAL A 108 -1.48 2.08 12.60
N ALA A 109 -2.80 2.19 12.39
CA ALA A 109 -3.75 1.22 12.94
C ALA A 109 -3.89 -0.03 12.06
N TRP A 110 -3.86 0.15 10.73
CA TRP A 110 -4.01 -0.94 9.76
C TRP A 110 -2.97 -0.81 8.65
N ILE A 111 -2.49 -1.94 8.18
CA ILE A 111 -1.55 -2.04 7.07
C ILE A 111 -2.11 -3.07 6.09
N GLN A 112 -2.29 -2.66 4.85
CA GLN A 112 -2.75 -3.50 3.78
C GLN A 112 -1.57 -3.85 2.87
N ILE A 113 -1.26 -5.14 2.76
CA ILE A 113 -0.18 -5.67 1.91
C ILE A 113 -0.78 -6.13 0.58
N GLY A 114 -0.61 -5.31 -0.45
CA GLY A 114 -1.21 -5.46 -1.77
C GLY A 114 -2.63 -4.90 -1.87
N ASN A 115 -3.01 -4.38 -3.03
CA ASN A 115 -4.35 -3.89 -3.33
C ASN A 115 -5.05 -4.80 -4.33
N GLU A 116 -6.28 -5.24 -3.98
CA GLU A 116 -7.13 -6.08 -4.83
C GLU A 116 -6.44 -7.31 -5.40
N THR A 117 -5.74 -8.02 -4.55
CA THR A 117 -4.82 -9.12 -4.88
C THR A 117 -5.50 -10.46 -5.19
N ARG A 118 -6.74 -10.43 -5.67
CA ARG A 118 -7.47 -11.66 -6.03
C ARG A 118 -6.67 -12.58 -6.96
N ASN A 119 -5.96 -12.02 -7.94
CA ASN A 119 -5.05 -12.76 -8.84
C ASN A 119 -3.58 -12.56 -8.48
N GLY A 120 -3.27 -12.40 -7.18
CA GLY A 120 -1.92 -12.15 -6.73
C GLY A 120 -1.47 -10.70 -6.91
N MET A 121 -0.16 -10.46 -6.93
CA MET A 121 0.46 -9.15 -7.11
C MET A 121 1.81 -9.26 -7.84
N MET A 122 2.30 -8.16 -8.40
CA MET A 122 3.58 -8.09 -9.12
C MET A 122 3.70 -9.18 -10.20
N HIS A 123 2.79 -9.10 -11.18
CA HIS A 123 2.76 -10.03 -12.31
C HIS A 123 4.05 -9.90 -13.17
N PRO A 124 4.53 -11.02 -13.74
CA PRO A 124 3.96 -12.38 -13.67
C PRO A 124 4.40 -13.18 -12.42
N THR A 125 5.34 -12.68 -11.60
CA THR A 125 5.98 -13.48 -10.55
C THR A 125 5.00 -13.97 -9.48
N GLY A 126 4.18 -13.08 -8.94
CA GLY A 126 3.16 -13.40 -7.92
C GLY A 126 1.76 -13.62 -8.49
N GLN A 127 1.61 -13.85 -9.80
CA GLN A 127 0.33 -14.13 -10.44
C GLN A 127 -0.17 -15.53 -10.11
N LEU A 128 -1.48 -15.67 -9.84
CA LEU A 128 -2.09 -16.94 -9.45
C LEU A 128 -2.61 -17.74 -10.66
N TRP A 129 -3.26 -17.07 -11.62
CA TRP A 129 -3.83 -17.69 -12.82
C TRP A 129 -3.77 -16.75 -14.03
N ASN A 130 -3.95 -17.32 -15.21
CA ASN A 130 -4.15 -16.61 -16.47
C ASN A 130 -5.28 -17.29 -17.28
N ASP A 131 -5.44 -16.95 -18.55
CA ASP A 131 -6.47 -17.48 -19.44
C ASP A 131 -6.37 -19.00 -19.65
N GLN A 132 -5.22 -19.61 -19.31
CA GLN A 132 -4.96 -21.06 -19.43
C GLN A 132 -5.22 -21.80 -18.10
N GLY A 133 -5.57 -21.09 -17.03
CA GLY A 133 -5.83 -21.64 -15.69
C GLY A 133 -4.79 -21.26 -14.66
N ASP A 134 -4.74 -22.03 -13.57
CA ASP A 134 -3.84 -21.79 -12.44
C ASP A 134 -2.37 -21.93 -12.85
N LEU A 135 -1.57 -20.97 -12.40
CA LEU A 135 -0.12 -20.98 -12.67
C LEU A 135 0.61 -21.86 -11.66
N PRO A 136 1.51 -22.75 -12.12
CA PRO A 136 2.30 -23.61 -11.23
C PRO A 136 3.08 -22.79 -10.20
N GLY A 137 2.83 -23.06 -8.92
CA GLY A 137 3.47 -22.37 -7.80
C GLY A 137 3.02 -20.92 -7.58
N GLY A 138 1.98 -20.44 -8.29
CA GLY A 138 1.46 -19.07 -8.16
C GLY A 138 1.12 -18.71 -6.72
N TRP A 139 0.34 -19.54 -6.03
CA TRP A 139 0.01 -19.35 -4.62
C TRP A 139 1.24 -19.31 -3.71
N THR A 140 2.20 -20.20 -3.92
CA THR A 140 3.43 -20.22 -3.11
C THR A 140 4.23 -18.94 -3.27
N LYS A 141 4.36 -18.43 -4.50
CA LYS A 141 5.08 -17.19 -4.80
C LYS A 141 4.36 -15.97 -4.22
N PHE A 142 3.05 -15.88 -4.43
CA PHE A 142 2.22 -14.80 -3.87
C PHE A 142 2.32 -14.75 -2.34
N VAL A 143 2.15 -15.90 -1.66
CA VAL A 143 2.25 -15.97 -0.21
C VAL A 143 3.64 -15.55 0.29
N GLN A 144 4.72 -15.92 -0.39
CA GLN A 144 6.06 -15.48 -0.02
C GLN A 144 6.25 -13.97 -0.14
N LEU A 145 5.74 -13.36 -1.23
CA LEU A 145 5.75 -11.91 -1.41
C LEU A 145 4.92 -11.20 -0.34
N TYR A 146 3.71 -11.71 -0.06
CA TYR A 146 2.85 -11.18 0.99
C TYR A 146 3.52 -11.25 2.36
N MET A 147 4.09 -12.41 2.72
CA MET A 147 4.76 -12.61 4.02
C MET A 147 5.99 -11.72 4.19
N ALA A 148 6.74 -11.44 3.12
CA ALA A 148 7.86 -10.50 3.19
C ALA A 148 7.39 -9.08 3.60
N GLY A 149 6.24 -8.65 3.06
CA GLY A 149 5.60 -7.39 3.46
C GLY A 149 5.02 -7.45 4.87
N TYR A 150 4.35 -8.56 5.22
CA TYR A 150 3.77 -8.78 6.55
C TYR A 150 4.84 -8.71 7.65
N ASP A 151 5.94 -9.45 7.50
CA ASP A 151 7.00 -9.51 8.49
C ASP A 151 7.66 -8.13 8.68
N ALA A 152 7.94 -7.42 7.57
CA ALA A 152 8.44 -6.06 7.60
C ALA A 152 7.47 -5.08 8.28
N ALA A 153 6.17 -5.23 8.05
CA ALA A 153 5.14 -4.41 8.70
C ALA A 153 5.09 -4.66 10.21
N LYS A 154 5.15 -5.92 10.63
CA LYS A 154 5.14 -6.28 12.07
C LYS A 154 6.43 -5.92 12.78
N GLU A 155 7.56 -5.84 12.07
CA GLU A 155 8.83 -5.35 12.62
C GLU A 155 8.74 -3.86 13.02
N ILE A 156 8.14 -3.01 12.20
CA ILE A 156 8.05 -1.56 12.44
C ILE A 156 6.81 -1.17 13.24
N CYS A 157 5.68 -1.84 12.99
CA CYS A 157 4.39 -1.56 13.59
C CYS A 157 3.79 -2.83 14.23
N PRO A 158 4.33 -3.34 15.35
CA PRO A 158 3.91 -4.63 15.92
C PRO A 158 2.44 -4.66 16.31
N GLU A 159 1.87 -3.53 16.71
CA GLU A 159 0.46 -3.42 17.15
C GLU A 159 -0.53 -3.22 16.00
N ALA A 160 -0.06 -2.89 14.78
CA ALA A 160 -0.95 -2.68 13.65
C ALA A 160 -1.59 -3.99 13.19
N TYR A 161 -2.85 -3.92 12.77
CA TYR A 161 -3.50 -5.02 12.06
C TYR A 161 -3.00 -5.06 10.62
N VAL A 162 -2.43 -6.19 10.22
CA VAL A 162 -1.95 -6.42 8.85
C VAL A 162 -2.94 -7.32 8.11
N MET A 163 -3.35 -6.91 6.91
CA MET A 163 -4.39 -7.59 6.15
C MET A 163 -4.08 -7.69 4.65
N PRO A 164 -4.53 -8.75 3.96
CA PRO A 164 -4.64 -8.76 2.51
C PRO A 164 -5.91 -8.00 2.09
N HIS A 165 -5.92 -7.51 0.85
CA HIS A 165 -7.12 -6.97 0.21
C HIS A 165 -7.55 -7.86 -0.95
N LEU A 166 -8.62 -8.60 -0.74
CA LEU A 166 -9.25 -9.43 -1.76
C LEU A 166 -10.53 -8.72 -2.23
N ASN A 167 -10.56 -8.34 -3.48
CA ASN A 167 -11.78 -7.83 -4.10
C ASN A 167 -12.75 -8.98 -4.35
N HIS A 168 -14.04 -8.69 -4.36
CA HIS A 168 -15.09 -9.68 -4.56
C HIS A 168 -14.92 -10.44 -5.90
N ALA A 169 -15.21 -11.73 -5.85
CA ALA A 169 -15.28 -12.59 -7.04
C ALA A 169 -16.64 -12.45 -7.73
#